data_e2ec5e56de994f18c243397d383c6ad5
#
_entry.id   e2ec5e56de994f18c243397d383c6ad5
#
_cell.length_a   1.000
_cell.length_b   1.000
_cell.length_c   1.000
_cell.angle_alpha   90.00
_cell.angle_beta   90.00
_cell.angle_gamma   90.00
#
_symmetry.space_group_name_H-M   'P 1'
#
loop_
_entity.id
_entity.type
_entity.pdbx_description
1 polymer ?
#
loop_
_entity_poly.entity_id
_entity_poly.type
_entity_poly.pdbx_seq_one_letter_code
_entity_poly.pdbx_strand_id
1 'polypeptide(L)'
;MEFIDSLTGTKSRLQKTFRRFDQIFDQLLDEHINQKRETKEHKDLVDVLLHIQESGSDEIPLTKDNIKAIILDMFAAGTDTTWIALDWGMTELIINPKVMERAQAEVRNIVGDRSVVLESDLAQLQYLKAVIKEIFRLHPPNPLLLPRESMEDVSIDGYDIPAKTRFFVNAWAIGRDPESWENPDLFEPERFMGSTIDFKGQHFELTPFGAGRRMCPAIIFGTASVELVLAQLLHSFDWELPPNTTPKDLDMAEVFGITMHRIADLIVIAKPRFP
;
A
#
# COMPACT_ATOMS: atom_id res chain seq x y z
N MET A 1 29.85 -5.99 12.95
CA MET A 1 28.70 -6.64 12.29
C MET A 1 29.13 -7.49 11.09
N GLU A 2 29.98 -7.04 10.18
CA GLU A 2 30.40 -7.83 9.00
C GLU A 2 30.97 -9.22 9.30
N PHE A 3 31.70 -9.38 10.43
CA PHE A 3 32.26 -10.69 10.84
C PHE A 3 31.16 -11.68 11.25
N ILE A 4 30.13 -11.22 11.96
CA ILE A 4 28.97 -12.05 12.36
C ILE A 4 28.17 -12.46 11.13
N ASP A 5 27.93 -11.55 10.19
CA ASP A 5 27.21 -11.81 8.95
C ASP A 5 27.94 -12.81 8.05
N SER A 6 29.28 -12.83 8.11
CA SER A 6 30.10 -13.82 7.41
C SER A 6 30.00 -15.20 8.05
N LEU A 7 30.00 -15.28 9.39
CA LEU A 7 29.88 -16.53 10.13
C LEU A 7 28.50 -17.18 10.02
N THR A 8 27.43 -16.37 10.00
CA THR A 8 26.04 -16.86 9.89
C THR A 8 25.65 -17.24 8.47
N GLY A 9 26.52 -17.01 7.48
CA GLY A 9 26.22 -17.22 6.07
C GLY A 9 25.18 -16.25 5.49
N THR A 10 24.78 -15.23 6.23
CA THR A 10 23.77 -14.23 5.82
C THR A 10 24.19 -13.52 4.54
N LYS A 11 25.45 -13.07 4.45
CA LYS A 11 26.00 -12.43 3.25
C LYS A 11 25.91 -13.34 2.01
N SER A 12 26.26 -14.63 2.16
CA SER A 12 26.19 -15.60 1.06
C SER A 12 24.75 -15.83 0.58
N ARG A 13 23.78 -15.93 1.52
CA ARG A 13 22.35 -16.07 1.19
C ARG A 13 21.82 -14.84 0.47
N LEU A 14 22.14 -13.64 0.94
CA LEU A 14 21.76 -12.38 0.29
C LEU A 14 22.33 -12.29 -1.12
N GLN A 15 23.63 -12.60 -1.31
CA GLN A 15 24.23 -12.61 -2.63
C GLN A 15 23.60 -13.62 -3.57
N LYS A 16 23.23 -14.82 -3.08
CA LYS A 16 22.54 -15.83 -3.88
C LYS A 16 21.14 -15.36 -4.28
N THR A 17 20.41 -14.75 -3.37
CA THR A 17 19.07 -14.17 -3.64
C THR A 17 19.17 -13.03 -4.64
N PHE A 18 20.10 -12.09 -4.44
CA PHE A 18 20.34 -10.99 -5.36
C PHE A 18 20.62 -11.50 -6.80
N ARG A 19 21.53 -12.47 -6.97
CA ARG A 19 21.84 -13.02 -8.30
C ARG A 19 20.62 -13.66 -8.97
N ARG A 20 19.70 -14.27 -8.21
CA ARG A 20 18.48 -14.85 -8.76
C ARG A 20 17.52 -13.76 -9.26
N PHE A 21 17.32 -12.71 -8.47
CA PHE A 21 16.52 -11.56 -8.92
C PHE A 21 17.15 -10.88 -10.13
N ASP A 22 18.45 -10.67 -10.11
CA ASP A 22 19.18 -10.06 -11.22
C ASP A 22 18.98 -10.83 -12.53
N GLN A 23 19.07 -12.18 -12.49
CA GLN A 23 18.81 -13.04 -13.65
C GLN A 23 17.35 -12.95 -14.12
N ILE A 24 16.38 -12.94 -13.20
CA ILE A 24 14.95 -12.81 -13.54
C ILE A 24 14.69 -11.46 -14.24
N PHE A 25 15.24 -10.40 -13.70
CA PHE A 25 15.07 -9.07 -14.29
C PHE A 25 15.81 -8.89 -15.61
N ASP A 26 16.98 -9.52 -15.79
CA ASP A 26 17.63 -9.56 -17.11
C ASP A 26 16.73 -10.22 -18.15
N GLN A 27 16.17 -11.38 -17.83
CA GLN A 27 15.23 -12.07 -18.72
C GLN A 27 14.01 -11.22 -19.06
N LEU A 28 13.40 -10.59 -18.03
CA LEU A 28 12.27 -9.68 -18.20
C LEU A 28 12.58 -8.52 -19.13
N LEU A 29 13.72 -7.87 -18.94
CA LEU A 29 14.15 -6.75 -19.78
C LEU A 29 14.44 -7.19 -21.22
N ASP A 30 15.12 -8.33 -21.39
CA ASP A 30 15.43 -8.88 -22.71
C ASP A 30 14.16 -9.28 -23.48
N GLU A 31 13.14 -9.82 -22.79
CA GLU A 31 11.84 -10.12 -23.39
C GLU A 31 11.16 -8.83 -23.89
N HIS A 32 11.13 -7.77 -23.09
CA HIS A 32 10.55 -6.48 -23.47
C HIS A 32 11.31 -5.82 -24.63
N ILE A 33 12.64 -5.85 -24.61
CA ILE A 33 13.47 -5.32 -25.69
C ILE A 33 13.23 -6.08 -27.01
N ASN A 34 13.11 -7.41 -26.94
CA ASN A 34 12.88 -8.24 -28.12
C ASN A 34 11.44 -8.09 -28.66
N GLN A 35 10.42 -7.96 -27.78
CA GLN A 35 9.02 -7.77 -28.16
C GLN A 35 8.72 -6.36 -28.68
N LYS A 36 9.54 -5.36 -28.40
CA LYS A 36 9.41 -3.99 -28.96
C LYS A 36 9.39 -3.95 -30.49
N ARG A 37 9.80 -5.02 -31.15
CA ARG A 37 9.73 -5.16 -32.61
C ARG A 37 8.32 -5.42 -33.12
N GLU A 38 7.39 -5.82 -32.23
CA GLU A 38 5.97 -5.98 -32.53
C GLU A 38 5.21 -4.86 -31.78
N THR A 39 4.43 -4.05 -32.49
CA THR A 39 3.66 -2.90 -31.96
C THR A 39 2.72 -3.38 -30.85
N LYS A 40 3.10 -3.18 -29.57
CA LYS A 40 2.20 -3.39 -28.43
C LYS A 40 1.19 -2.26 -28.33
N GLU A 41 -0.08 -2.61 -28.29
CA GLU A 41 -1.20 -1.69 -28.13
C GLU A 41 -1.20 -1.03 -26.73
N HIS A 42 -0.62 -1.70 -25.72
CA HIS A 42 -0.49 -1.22 -24.35
C HIS A 42 0.96 -1.33 -23.86
N LYS A 43 1.47 -0.21 -23.33
CA LYS A 43 2.78 -0.13 -22.67
C LYS A 43 2.63 -0.37 -21.18
N ASP A 44 3.44 -1.26 -20.62
CA ASP A 44 3.56 -1.44 -19.18
C ASP A 44 4.70 -0.58 -18.58
N LEU A 45 4.91 -0.70 -17.26
CA LEU A 45 5.95 0.05 -16.55
C LEU A 45 7.35 -0.20 -17.12
N VAL A 46 7.66 -1.45 -17.49
CA VAL A 46 8.98 -1.81 -18.02
C VAL A 46 9.20 -1.16 -19.38
N ASP A 47 8.19 -1.17 -20.25
CA ASP A 47 8.23 -0.50 -21.54
C ASP A 47 8.46 1.01 -21.40
N VAL A 48 7.80 1.64 -20.40
CA VAL A 48 7.97 3.08 -20.11
C VAL A 48 9.40 3.37 -19.63
N LEU A 49 9.93 2.57 -18.69
CA LEU A 49 11.29 2.77 -18.16
C LEU A 49 12.36 2.56 -19.25
N LEU A 50 12.20 1.55 -20.11
CA LEU A 50 13.08 1.33 -21.25
C LEU A 50 13.01 2.49 -22.26
N HIS A 51 11.82 3.05 -22.49
CA HIS A 51 11.67 4.20 -23.36
C HIS A 51 12.35 5.46 -22.79
N ILE A 52 12.22 5.72 -21.49
CA ILE A 52 12.93 6.80 -20.81
C ILE A 52 14.46 6.62 -20.95
N GLN A 53 14.96 5.40 -20.72
CA GLN A 53 16.39 5.09 -20.90
C GLN A 53 16.89 5.39 -22.33
N GLU A 54 16.12 4.98 -23.34
CA GLU A 54 16.49 5.20 -24.75
C GLU A 54 16.41 6.67 -25.18
N SER A 55 15.47 7.43 -24.64
CA SER A 55 15.28 8.85 -25.00
C SER A 55 16.44 9.75 -24.56
N GLY A 56 17.17 9.33 -23.51
CA GLY A 56 18.35 10.06 -23.03
C GLY A 56 18.06 11.51 -22.59
N SER A 57 16.81 11.83 -22.31
CA SER A 57 16.33 13.21 -22.12
C SER A 57 16.43 13.72 -20.68
N ASP A 58 16.84 12.87 -19.73
CA ASP A 58 16.81 13.21 -18.32
C ASP A 58 18.17 13.67 -17.78
N GLU A 59 18.12 14.60 -16.82
CA GLU A 59 19.30 15.04 -16.06
C GLU A 59 20.03 13.88 -15.38
N ILE A 60 19.32 12.76 -15.12
CA ILE A 60 19.89 11.54 -14.53
C ILE A 60 19.61 10.38 -15.48
N PRO A 61 20.64 9.86 -16.18
CA PRO A 61 20.47 8.74 -17.11
C PRO A 61 20.12 7.46 -16.35
N LEU A 62 19.02 6.80 -16.77
CA LEU A 62 18.65 5.49 -16.24
C LEU A 62 19.57 4.40 -16.80
N THR A 63 20.19 3.64 -15.92
CA THR A 63 20.93 2.42 -16.28
C THR A 63 19.99 1.20 -16.20
N LYS A 64 20.40 0.05 -16.80
CA LYS A 64 19.67 -1.21 -16.60
C LYS A 64 19.52 -1.58 -15.12
N ASP A 65 20.56 -1.34 -14.31
CA ASP A 65 20.53 -1.62 -12.88
C ASP A 65 19.52 -0.73 -12.13
N ASN A 66 19.38 0.55 -12.55
CA ASN A 66 18.34 1.43 -12.00
C ASN A 66 16.93 0.90 -12.33
N ILE A 67 16.70 0.45 -13.57
CA ILE A 67 15.42 -0.11 -13.99
C ILE A 67 15.11 -1.38 -13.17
N LYS A 68 16.06 -2.30 -13.04
CA LYS A 68 15.91 -3.50 -12.20
C LYS A 68 15.59 -3.15 -10.74
N ALA A 69 16.27 -2.14 -10.18
CA ALA A 69 16.00 -1.68 -8.82
C ALA A 69 14.59 -1.11 -8.66
N ILE A 70 14.12 -0.29 -9.61
CA ILE A 70 12.74 0.25 -9.60
C ILE A 70 11.72 -0.88 -9.69
N ILE A 71 11.93 -1.86 -10.56
CA ILE A 71 11.05 -3.03 -10.68
C ILE A 71 11.02 -3.81 -9.35
N LEU A 72 12.18 -4.05 -8.73
CA LEU A 72 12.27 -4.73 -7.44
C LEU A 72 11.52 -3.97 -6.34
N ASP A 73 11.69 -2.65 -6.27
CA ASP A 73 11.01 -1.80 -5.30
C ASP A 73 9.49 -1.88 -5.46
N MET A 74 8.99 -1.84 -6.70
CA MET A 74 7.56 -1.97 -7.00
C MET A 74 7.00 -3.32 -6.56
N PHE A 75 7.71 -4.42 -6.81
CA PHE A 75 7.28 -5.75 -6.38
C PHE A 75 7.37 -5.92 -4.87
N ALA A 76 8.52 -5.63 -4.27
CA ALA A 76 8.76 -5.88 -2.85
C ALA A 76 7.90 -5.00 -1.95
N ALA A 77 7.82 -3.70 -2.24
CA ALA A 77 7.06 -2.78 -1.41
C ALA A 77 5.56 -2.77 -1.76
N GLY A 78 5.22 -2.90 -3.05
CA GLY A 78 3.84 -2.80 -3.54
C GLY A 78 2.98 -4.04 -3.26
N THR A 79 3.58 -5.22 -3.15
CA THR A 79 2.82 -6.46 -2.92
C THR A 79 2.34 -6.56 -1.47
N ASP A 80 3.27 -6.50 -0.53
CA ASP A 80 3.02 -6.73 0.89
C ASP A 80 2.09 -5.65 1.49
N THR A 81 2.40 -4.38 1.26
CA THR A 81 1.63 -3.26 1.80
C THR A 81 0.21 -3.17 1.23
N THR A 82 0.03 -3.47 -0.06
CA THR A 82 -1.29 -3.50 -0.70
C THR A 82 -2.15 -4.64 -0.16
N TRP A 83 -1.57 -5.84 -0.01
CA TRP A 83 -2.26 -6.97 0.60
C TRP A 83 -2.71 -6.66 2.04
N ILE A 84 -1.83 -6.07 2.87
CA ILE A 84 -2.16 -5.69 4.25
C ILE A 84 -3.33 -4.70 4.29
N ALA A 85 -3.32 -3.69 3.42
CA ALA A 85 -4.42 -2.72 3.34
C ALA A 85 -5.75 -3.38 2.95
N LEU A 86 -5.72 -4.36 2.05
CA LEU A 86 -6.90 -5.12 1.63
C LEU A 86 -7.41 -6.06 2.72
N ASP A 87 -6.51 -6.78 3.42
CA ASP A 87 -6.87 -7.67 4.53
C ASP A 87 -7.56 -6.89 5.65
N TRP A 88 -6.94 -5.79 6.10
CA TRP A 88 -7.54 -4.90 7.10
C TRP A 88 -8.85 -4.28 6.60
N GLY A 89 -8.87 -3.83 5.33
CA GLY A 89 -10.07 -3.24 4.74
C GLY A 89 -11.25 -4.19 4.72
N MET A 90 -11.05 -5.41 4.27
CA MET A 90 -12.10 -6.44 4.27
C MET A 90 -12.49 -6.83 5.69
N THR A 91 -11.55 -6.91 6.63
CA THR A 91 -11.83 -7.21 8.03
C THR A 91 -12.70 -6.14 8.65
N GLU A 92 -12.34 -4.86 8.50
CA GLU A 92 -13.13 -3.75 9.04
C GLU A 92 -14.53 -3.68 8.42
N LEU A 93 -14.66 -3.94 7.13
CA LEU A 93 -15.96 -3.99 6.46
C LEU A 93 -16.83 -5.13 6.98
N ILE A 94 -16.27 -6.30 7.25
CA ILE A 94 -17.00 -7.44 7.84
C ILE A 94 -17.46 -7.13 9.29
N ILE A 95 -16.62 -6.46 10.07
CA ILE A 95 -16.95 -6.06 11.46
C ILE A 95 -18.02 -4.96 11.46
N ASN A 96 -18.04 -4.10 10.45
CA ASN A 96 -18.94 -2.95 10.34
C ASN A 96 -19.94 -3.11 9.18
N PRO A 97 -20.98 -3.96 9.31
CA PRO A 97 -21.84 -4.33 8.18
C PRO A 97 -22.59 -3.14 7.56
N LYS A 98 -22.90 -2.08 8.31
CA LYS A 98 -23.53 -0.87 7.75
C LYS A 98 -22.60 -0.12 6.81
N VAL A 99 -21.30 -0.10 7.13
CA VAL A 99 -20.26 0.51 6.27
C VAL A 99 -20.10 -0.35 5.01
N MET A 100 -20.06 -1.69 5.17
CA MET A 100 -20.03 -2.64 4.06
C MET A 100 -21.19 -2.42 3.10
N GLU A 101 -22.43 -2.43 3.61
CA GLU A 101 -23.65 -2.22 2.80
C GLU A 101 -23.60 -0.91 2.02
N ARG A 102 -23.18 0.18 2.67
CA ARG A 102 -23.08 1.50 2.03
C ARG A 102 -22.01 1.53 0.95
N ALA A 103 -20.84 0.95 1.19
CA ALA A 103 -19.76 0.86 0.22
C ALA A 103 -20.17 -0.03 -0.98
N GLN A 104 -20.80 -1.17 -0.74
CA GLN A 104 -21.35 -2.02 -1.80
C GLN A 104 -22.42 -1.31 -2.62
N ALA A 105 -23.33 -0.59 -1.97
CA ALA A 105 -24.38 0.15 -2.66
C ALA A 105 -23.80 1.23 -3.58
N GLU A 106 -22.79 2.01 -3.13
CA GLU A 106 -22.12 3.00 -3.97
C GLU A 106 -21.46 2.35 -5.20
N VAL A 107 -20.62 1.33 -4.97
CA VAL A 107 -19.89 0.65 -6.06
C VAL A 107 -20.86 0.04 -7.06
N ARG A 108 -21.87 -0.69 -6.59
CA ARG A 108 -22.87 -1.37 -7.43
C ARG A 108 -23.74 -0.40 -8.22
N ASN A 109 -24.09 0.76 -7.66
CA ASN A 109 -24.82 1.80 -8.36
C ASN A 109 -24.00 2.44 -9.50
N ILE A 110 -22.72 2.65 -9.29
CA ILE A 110 -21.82 3.26 -10.29
C ILE A 110 -21.47 2.26 -11.39
N VAL A 111 -21.13 1.04 -11.03
CA VAL A 111 -20.70 0.00 -11.99
C VAL A 111 -21.92 -0.58 -12.75
N GLY A 112 -23.08 -0.67 -12.10
CA GLY A 112 -24.30 -1.22 -12.69
C GLY A 112 -24.21 -2.73 -12.92
N ASP A 113 -24.64 -3.16 -14.12
CA ASP A 113 -24.72 -4.58 -14.50
C ASP A 113 -23.41 -5.13 -15.11
N ARG A 114 -22.38 -4.32 -15.22
CA ARG A 114 -21.05 -4.80 -15.66
C ARG A 114 -20.48 -5.75 -14.62
N SER A 115 -19.80 -6.80 -15.03
CA SER A 115 -19.12 -7.74 -14.12
C SER A 115 -17.75 -7.22 -13.63
N VAL A 116 -17.21 -6.19 -14.29
CA VAL A 116 -15.86 -5.65 -14.03
C VAL A 116 -15.95 -4.17 -13.70
N VAL A 117 -15.29 -3.78 -12.61
CA VAL A 117 -15.05 -2.39 -12.24
C VAL A 117 -13.91 -1.86 -13.09
N LEU A 118 -14.11 -0.70 -13.73
CA LEU A 118 -13.08 -0.03 -14.51
C LEU A 118 -12.35 1.00 -13.67
N GLU A 119 -11.10 1.26 -13.99
CA GLU A 119 -10.31 2.31 -13.33
C GLU A 119 -10.99 3.69 -13.44
N SER A 120 -11.69 3.96 -14.55
CA SER A 120 -12.47 5.18 -14.75
C SER A 120 -13.65 5.35 -13.77
N ASP A 121 -14.14 4.28 -13.16
CA ASP A 121 -15.21 4.32 -12.16
C ASP A 121 -14.72 4.88 -10.83
N LEU A 122 -13.44 4.64 -10.49
CA LEU A 122 -12.83 4.99 -9.21
C LEU A 122 -12.97 6.47 -8.87
N ALA A 123 -12.99 7.34 -9.88
CA ALA A 123 -13.18 8.79 -9.68
C ALA A 123 -14.49 9.13 -8.97
N GLN A 124 -15.54 8.31 -9.13
CA GLN A 124 -16.89 8.53 -8.62
C GLN A 124 -17.13 7.88 -7.25
N LEU A 125 -16.27 6.94 -6.80
CA LEU A 125 -16.41 6.15 -5.58
C LEU A 125 -15.97 6.96 -4.33
N GLN A 126 -16.76 7.96 -3.94
CA GLN A 126 -16.37 8.89 -2.86
C GLN A 126 -16.41 8.23 -1.48
N TYR A 127 -17.41 7.39 -1.21
CA TYR A 127 -17.52 6.70 0.07
C TYR A 127 -16.45 5.61 0.20
N LEU A 128 -16.18 4.88 -0.87
CA LEU A 128 -15.07 3.90 -0.88
C LEU A 128 -13.71 4.58 -0.60
N LYS A 129 -13.47 5.76 -1.14
CA LYS A 129 -12.26 6.55 -0.83
C LYS A 129 -12.20 6.94 0.64
N ALA A 130 -13.34 7.29 1.24
CA ALA A 130 -13.42 7.56 2.67
C ALA A 130 -13.13 6.30 3.50
N VAL A 131 -13.65 5.15 3.09
CA VAL A 131 -13.33 3.83 3.69
C VAL A 131 -11.82 3.57 3.64
N ILE A 132 -11.19 3.78 2.51
CA ILE A 132 -9.74 3.52 2.34
C ILE A 132 -8.90 4.49 3.19
N LYS A 133 -9.29 5.75 3.28
CA LYS A 133 -8.63 6.69 4.19
C LYS A 133 -8.72 6.23 5.65
N GLU A 134 -9.86 5.72 6.07
CA GLU A 134 -10.06 5.21 7.42
C GLU A 134 -9.27 3.93 7.68
N ILE A 135 -9.16 3.03 6.68
CA ILE A 135 -8.27 1.87 6.75
C ILE A 135 -6.83 2.32 6.99
N PHE A 136 -6.32 3.26 6.21
CA PHE A 136 -4.96 3.76 6.35
C PHE A 136 -4.73 4.54 7.65
N ARG A 137 -5.76 5.17 8.21
CA ARG A 137 -5.68 5.84 9.51
C ARG A 137 -5.52 4.83 10.65
N LEU A 138 -6.39 3.82 10.69
CA LEU A 138 -6.38 2.81 11.75
C LEU A 138 -5.30 1.75 11.54
N HIS A 139 -5.08 1.32 10.33
CA HIS A 139 -4.19 0.21 9.99
C HIS A 139 -3.13 0.62 8.96
N PRO A 140 -2.25 1.60 9.27
CA PRO A 140 -1.16 1.93 8.37
C PRO A 140 -0.26 0.71 8.19
N PRO A 141 -0.02 0.20 6.96
CA PRO A 141 0.79 -0.99 6.74
C PRO A 141 2.20 -0.90 7.33
N ASN A 142 2.77 0.32 7.38
CA ASN A 142 4.04 0.63 8.04
C ASN A 142 3.79 1.56 9.23
N PRO A 143 3.47 1.04 10.43
CA PRO A 143 2.99 1.86 11.55
C PRO A 143 4.04 2.83 12.11
N LEU A 144 5.33 2.50 11.99
CA LEU A 144 6.44 3.37 12.42
C LEU A 144 7.13 4.05 11.23
N LEU A 145 6.57 3.95 10.04
CA LEU A 145 7.20 4.29 8.77
C LEU A 145 8.60 3.65 8.62
N LEU A 146 9.38 4.09 7.64
CA LEU A 146 10.76 3.61 7.50
C LEU A 146 11.70 4.41 8.40
N PRO A 147 12.72 3.77 9.02
CA PRO A 147 13.71 4.45 9.85
C PRO A 147 14.37 5.60 9.10
N ARG A 148 14.58 6.72 9.79
CA ARG A 148 15.27 7.91 9.29
C ARG A 148 16.54 8.13 10.11
N GLU A 149 17.47 8.86 9.55
CA GLU A 149 18.69 9.30 10.22
C GLU A 149 18.91 10.78 9.92
N SER A 150 19.19 11.59 10.97
CA SER A 150 19.53 13.00 10.81
C SER A 150 20.89 13.15 10.12
N MET A 151 20.97 14.02 9.11
CA MET A 151 22.23 14.28 8.39
C MET A 151 23.13 15.28 9.11
N GLU A 152 22.54 16.17 9.90
CA GLU A 152 23.18 17.24 10.64
C GLU A 152 22.51 17.43 11.99
N ASP A 153 23.13 18.21 12.86
CA ASP A 153 22.52 18.61 14.13
C ASP A 153 21.31 19.50 13.85
N VAL A 154 20.18 19.22 14.50
CA VAL A 154 18.94 19.98 14.33
C VAL A 154 18.26 20.18 15.67
N SER A 155 17.66 21.36 15.89
CA SER A 155 16.83 21.62 17.04
C SER A 155 15.35 21.65 16.62
N ILE A 156 14.50 20.85 17.30
CA ILE A 156 13.05 20.75 17.05
C ILE A 156 12.34 20.95 18.39
N ASP A 157 11.51 21.97 18.50
CA ASP A 157 10.74 22.32 19.70
C ASP A 157 11.58 22.39 20.99
N GLY A 158 12.84 22.89 20.87
CA GLY A 158 13.76 23.02 21.98
C GLY A 158 14.54 21.75 22.33
N TYR A 159 14.36 20.66 21.57
CA TYR A 159 15.17 19.44 21.68
C TYR A 159 16.31 19.46 20.66
N ASP A 160 17.54 19.32 21.14
CA ASP A 160 18.72 19.18 20.29
C ASP A 160 18.89 17.73 19.85
N ILE A 161 18.84 17.51 18.55
CA ILE A 161 18.96 16.20 17.91
C ILE A 161 20.30 16.17 17.16
N PRO A 162 21.30 15.43 17.64
CA PRO A 162 22.59 15.32 16.96
C PRO A 162 22.48 14.67 15.58
N ALA A 163 23.43 14.98 14.71
CA ALA A 163 23.64 14.24 13.47
C ALA A 163 23.80 12.74 13.74
N LYS A 164 23.38 11.89 12.80
CA LYS A 164 23.38 10.42 12.91
C LYS A 164 22.40 9.85 13.96
N THR A 165 21.48 10.67 14.44
CA THR A 165 20.38 10.17 15.28
C THR A 165 19.37 9.43 14.42
N ARG A 166 19.08 8.18 14.78
CA ARG A 166 18.02 7.38 14.13
C ARG A 166 16.69 7.67 14.80
N PHE A 167 15.66 7.92 14.00
CA PHE A 167 14.31 8.22 14.47
C PHE A 167 13.24 7.52 13.62
N PHE A 168 12.06 7.39 14.21
CA PHE A 168 10.86 6.83 13.59
C PHE A 168 9.71 7.82 13.74
N VAL A 169 8.76 7.76 12.81
CA VAL A 169 7.48 8.48 12.89
C VAL A 169 6.39 7.46 13.19
N ASN A 170 5.72 7.61 14.33
CA ASN A 170 4.67 6.68 14.74
C ASN A 170 3.32 7.04 14.07
N ALA A 171 3.15 6.65 12.81
CA ALA A 171 1.93 6.89 12.04
C ALA A 171 0.70 6.21 12.67
N TRP A 172 0.89 5.09 13.34
CA TRP A 172 -0.17 4.38 14.06
C TRP A 172 -0.73 5.22 15.23
N ALA A 173 0.15 5.81 16.03
CA ALA A 173 -0.27 6.68 17.15
C ALA A 173 -0.87 8.00 16.65
N ILE A 174 -0.29 8.59 15.60
CA ILE A 174 -0.82 9.81 14.96
C ILE A 174 -2.25 9.58 14.46
N GLY A 175 -2.51 8.45 13.81
CA GLY A 175 -3.85 8.08 13.32
C GLY A 175 -4.87 7.82 14.44
N ARG A 176 -4.42 7.72 15.72
CA ARG A 176 -5.25 7.48 16.91
C ARG A 176 -5.18 8.60 17.95
N ASP A 177 -4.59 9.73 17.58
CA ASP A 177 -4.44 10.86 18.48
C ASP A 177 -5.81 11.51 18.74
N PRO A 178 -6.32 11.52 20.00
CA PRO A 178 -7.61 12.13 20.34
C PRO A 178 -7.64 13.65 20.20
N GLU A 179 -6.49 14.31 20.08
CA GLU A 179 -6.44 15.75 19.77
C GLU A 179 -6.79 16.03 18.30
N SER A 180 -6.53 15.06 17.43
CA SER A 180 -6.80 15.16 15.99
C SER A 180 -8.07 14.42 15.55
N TRP A 181 -8.45 13.36 16.26
CA TRP A 181 -9.51 12.44 15.82
C TRP A 181 -10.57 12.23 16.93
N GLU A 182 -11.81 12.56 16.62
CA GLU A 182 -12.94 12.17 17.47
C GLU A 182 -13.15 10.66 17.38
N ASN A 183 -13.42 9.97 18.52
CA ASN A 183 -13.54 8.51 18.61
C ASN A 183 -12.39 7.79 17.86
N PRO A 184 -11.13 8.01 18.25
CA PRO A 184 -9.96 7.66 17.44
C PRO A 184 -9.83 6.16 17.16
N ASP A 185 -10.39 5.28 17.99
CA ASP A 185 -10.32 3.83 17.85
C ASP A 185 -11.50 3.22 17.06
N LEU A 186 -12.51 4.04 16.70
CA LEU A 186 -13.65 3.56 15.92
C LEU A 186 -13.40 3.69 14.43
N PHE A 187 -13.88 2.68 13.67
CA PHE A 187 -13.86 2.70 12.22
C PHE A 187 -15.05 3.51 11.69
N GLU A 188 -14.84 4.77 11.37
CA GLU A 188 -15.86 5.75 10.97
C GLU A 188 -15.45 6.46 9.66
N PRO A 189 -15.65 5.87 8.49
CA PRO A 189 -15.32 6.51 7.20
C PRO A 189 -16.00 7.87 6.98
N GLU A 190 -17.12 8.10 7.65
CA GLU A 190 -17.90 9.33 7.59
C GLU A 190 -17.08 10.58 7.96
N ARG A 191 -16.03 10.43 8.78
CA ARG A 191 -15.11 11.54 9.13
C ARG A 191 -14.39 12.13 7.94
N PHE A 192 -14.25 11.36 6.86
CA PHE A 192 -13.63 11.81 5.62
C PHE A 192 -14.63 12.33 4.57
N MET A 193 -15.94 12.19 4.81
CA MET A 193 -16.94 12.71 3.89
C MET A 193 -17.03 14.24 4.00
N GLY A 194 -16.69 14.92 2.92
CA GLY A 194 -16.61 16.40 2.90
C GLY A 194 -15.37 16.97 3.58
N SER A 195 -14.46 16.13 4.12
CA SER A 195 -13.20 16.56 4.71
C SER A 195 -12.14 16.80 3.63
N THR A 196 -11.28 17.79 3.88
CA THR A 196 -10.10 18.06 3.04
C THR A 196 -8.89 17.20 3.42
N ILE A 197 -8.94 16.47 4.56
CA ILE A 197 -7.83 15.63 5.04
C ILE A 197 -7.53 14.53 4.02
N ASP A 198 -6.24 14.45 3.65
CA ASP A 198 -5.72 13.47 2.69
C ASP A 198 -4.32 13.02 3.10
N PHE A 199 -3.93 11.84 2.65
CA PHE A 199 -2.63 11.21 2.93
C PHE A 199 -1.50 11.66 1.95
N LYS A 200 -1.70 12.75 1.19
CA LYS A 200 -0.70 13.28 0.23
C LYS A 200 0.44 14.06 0.86
N GLY A 201 0.63 13.93 2.17
CA GLY A 201 1.76 14.51 2.90
C GLY A 201 1.64 16.00 3.24
N GLN A 202 0.43 16.57 3.15
CA GLN A 202 0.10 17.93 3.57
C GLN A 202 -0.67 17.98 4.88
N HIS A 203 -1.30 16.88 5.27
CA HIS A 203 -2.06 16.71 6.52
C HIS A 203 -1.29 15.75 7.42
N PHE A 204 -0.62 16.29 8.44
CA PHE A 204 0.28 15.50 9.28
C PHE A 204 -0.45 14.58 10.26
N GLU A 205 -1.74 14.78 10.46
CA GLU A 205 -2.63 13.90 11.18
C GLU A 205 -2.92 12.56 10.44
N LEU A 206 -2.64 12.50 9.13
CA LEU A 206 -2.85 11.30 8.30
C LEU A 206 -1.64 11.06 7.38
N THR A 207 -0.64 10.30 7.85
CA THR A 207 0.62 10.10 7.16
C THR A 207 1.01 8.64 6.91
N PRO A 208 0.09 7.77 6.41
CA PRO A 208 0.40 6.35 6.19
C PRO A 208 1.50 6.14 5.14
N PHE A 209 1.68 7.09 4.22
CA PHE A 209 2.73 7.09 3.20
C PHE A 209 3.94 7.97 3.54
N GLY A 210 3.99 8.51 4.77
CA GLY A 210 4.95 9.51 5.18
C GLY A 210 4.66 10.89 4.56
N ALA A 211 5.64 11.79 4.69
CA ALA A 211 5.57 13.15 4.16
C ALA A 211 6.95 13.64 3.70
N GLY A 212 6.98 14.76 2.94
CA GLY A 212 8.19 15.43 2.49
C GLY A 212 8.94 14.68 1.38
N ARG A 213 10.22 15.00 1.22
CA ARG A 213 11.07 14.52 0.12
C ARG A 213 11.26 13.00 0.04
N ARG A 214 10.96 12.27 1.11
CA ARG A 214 11.14 10.82 1.23
C ARG A 214 9.81 10.09 1.49
N MET A 215 8.68 10.72 1.15
CA MET A 215 7.38 10.04 1.18
C MET A 215 7.34 8.91 0.13
N CYS A 216 6.37 8.02 0.25
CA CYS A 216 6.20 6.91 -0.67
C CYS A 216 6.06 7.40 -2.12
N PRO A 217 6.90 6.96 -3.06
CA PRO A 217 6.80 7.37 -4.45
C PRO A 217 5.61 6.73 -5.19
N ALA A 218 5.11 5.60 -4.67
CA ALA A 218 4.05 4.81 -5.29
C ALA A 218 2.65 5.10 -4.70
N ILE A 219 2.43 6.27 -4.12
CA ILE A 219 1.14 6.63 -3.47
C ILE A 219 -0.04 6.48 -4.43
N ILE A 220 0.10 6.98 -5.66
CA ILE A 220 -0.96 6.93 -6.68
C ILE A 220 -1.21 5.48 -7.10
N PHE A 221 -0.17 4.73 -7.37
CA PHE A 221 -0.27 3.32 -7.78
C PHE A 221 -0.86 2.45 -6.66
N GLY A 222 -0.34 2.58 -5.44
CA GLY A 222 -0.80 1.79 -4.29
C GLY A 222 -2.25 2.07 -3.93
N THR A 223 -2.66 3.34 -3.92
CA THR A 223 -4.05 3.70 -3.63
C THR A 223 -5.01 3.26 -4.73
N ALA A 224 -4.67 3.45 -6.00
CA ALA A 224 -5.49 2.98 -7.12
C ALA A 224 -5.64 1.46 -7.11
N SER A 225 -4.58 0.73 -6.77
CA SER A 225 -4.63 -0.74 -6.64
C SER A 225 -5.57 -1.18 -5.51
N VAL A 226 -5.48 -0.57 -4.33
CA VAL A 226 -6.39 -0.86 -3.21
C VAL A 226 -7.82 -0.50 -3.58
N GLU A 227 -8.06 0.69 -4.17
CA GLU A 227 -9.38 1.15 -4.61
C GLU A 227 -10.01 0.16 -5.61
N LEU A 228 -9.27 -0.23 -6.64
CA LEU A 228 -9.78 -1.11 -7.70
C LEU A 228 -10.09 -2.51 -7.18
N VAL A 229 -9.18 -3.11 -6.42
CA VAL A 229 -9.37 -4.46 -5.89
C VAL A 229 -10.52 -4.48 -4.88
N LEU A 230 -10.58 -3.53 -3.95
CA LEU A 230 -11.64 -3.46 -2.97
C LEU A 230 -13.01 -3.19 -3.63
N ALA A 231 -13.06 -2.28 -4.61
CA ALA A 231 -14.27 -2.05 -5.42
C ALA A 231 -14.73 -3.33 -6.13
N GLN A 232 -13.81 -4.08 -6.76
CA GLN A 232 -14.14 -5.32 -7.44
C GLN A 232 -14.66 -6.38 -6.47
N LEU A 233 -14.06 -6.54 -5.29
CA LEU A 233 -14.52 -7.48 -4.25
C LEU A 233 -15.93 -7.13 -3.76
N LEU A 234 -16.21 -5.85 -3.52
CA LEU A 234 -17.50 -5.34 -3.09
C LEU A 234 -18.59 -5.45 -4.18
N HIS A 235 -18.18 -5.29 -5.43
CA HIS A 235 -19.08 -5.39 -6.58
C HIS A 235 -19.50 -6.83 -6.87
N SER A 236 -18.52 -7.74 -6.85
CA SER A 236 -18.70 -9.10 -7.36
C SER A 236 -19.29 -10.08 -6.36
N PHE A 237 -19.18 -9.79 -5.05
CA PHE A 237 -19.54 -10.75 -4.02
C PHE A 237 -20.36 -10.12 -2.90
N ASP A 238 -21.25 -10.94 -2.32
CA ASP A 238 -21.75 -10.74 -0.97
C ASP A 238 -20.90 -11.56 -0.01
N TRP A 239 -20.54 -10.95 1.12
CA TRP A 239 -19.57 -11.51 2.05
C TRP A 239 -20.24 -11.92 3.36
N GLU A 240 -19.97 -13.14 3.81
CA GLU A 240 -20.50 -13.67 5.07
C GLU A 240 -19.37 -14.31 5.87
N LEU A 241 -19.52 -14.28 7.19
CA LEU A 241 -18.68 -15.10 8.07
C LEU A 241 -19.09 -16.57 8.00
N PRO A 242 -18.17 -17.51 8.25
CA PRO A 242 -18.51 -18.93 8.37
C PRO A 242 -19.59 -19.17 9.42
N PRO A 243 -20.37 -20.27 9.31
CA PRO A 243 -21.37 -20.64 10.32
C PRO A 243 -20.76 -20.66 11.73
N ASN A 244 -21.50 -20.13 12.70
CA ASN A 244 -21.11 -20.01 14.11
C ASN A 244 -19.92 -19.06 14.38
N THR A 245 -19.56 -18.20 13.43
CA THR A 245 -18.56 -17.13 13.61
C THR A 245 -19.28 -15.78 13.60
N THR A 246 -18.94 -14.92 14.54
CA THR A 246 -19.45 -13.54 14.63
C THR A 246 -18.29 -12.54 14.47
N PRO A 247 -18.58 -11.26 14.18
CA PRO A 247 -17.53 -10.23 14.12
C PRO A 247 -16.66 -10.14 15.38
N LYS A 248 -17.18 -10.52 16.55
CA LYS A 248 -16.43 -10.51 17.82
C LYS A 248 -15.42 -11.64 17.95
N ASP A 249 -15.55 -12.68 17.14
CA ASP A 249 -14.65 -13.84 17.13
C ASP A 249 -13.43 -13.62 16.22
N LEU A 250 -13.41 -12.51 15.45
CA LEU A 250 -12.28 -12.19 14.61
C LEU A 250 -11.10 -11.70 15.48
N ASP A 251 -9.95 -12.36 15.31
CA ASP A 251 -8.73 -11.96 15.98
C ASP A 251 -8.12 -10.74 15.28
N MET A 252 -8.07 -9.62 16.02
CA MET A 252 -7.51 -8.34 15.57
C MET A 252 -6.05 -8.15 15.99
N ALA A 253 -5.41 -9.18 16.55
CA ALA A 253 -4.02 -9.10 16.94
C ALA A 253 -3.08 -8.95 15.73
N GLU A 254 -2.03 -8.16 15.91
CA GLU A 254 -1.09 -7.77 14.86
C GLU A 254 0.25 -8.50 15.00
N VAL A 255 0.88 -8.82 13.86
CA VAL A 255 2.26 -9.34 13.81
C VAL A 255 3.22 -8.15 13.82
N PHE A 256 4.16 -8.16 14.75
CA PHE A 256 5.22 -7.15 14.80
C PHE A 256 6.22 -7.32 13.64
N GLY A 257 6.48 -6.22 12.92
CA GLY A 257 7.43 -6.18 11.79
C GLY A 257 7.66 -4.76 11.29
N ILE A 258 8.35 -4.63 10.16
CA ILE A 258 8.41 -3.36 9.41
C ILE A 258 7.02 -3.03 8.88
N THR A 259 6.33 -4.05 8.37
CA THR A 259 4.91 -4.04 8.04
C THR A 259 4.14 -4.78 9.13
N MET A 260 2.89 -4.38 9.37
CA MET A 260 2.03 -5.00 10.38
C MET A 260 0.74 -5.48 9.74
N HIS A 261 0.54 -6.79 9.77
CA HIS A 261 -0.67 -7.47 9.32
C HIS A 261 -1.32 -8.20 10.49
N ARG A 262 -2.52 -8.70 10.30
CA ARG A 262 -3.19 -9.55 11.31
C ARG A 262 -2.44 -10.88 11.49
N ILE A 263 -2.49 -11.41 12.71
CA ILE A 263 -1.92 -12.74 13.01
C ILE A 263 -2.75 -13.84 12.33
N ALA A 264 -4.07 -13.74 12.45
CA ALA A 264 -4.99 -14.73 11.92
C ALA A 264 -5.47 -14.33 10.51
N ASP A 265 -5.54 -15.30 9.60
CA ASP A 265 -6.14 -15.11 8.27
C ASP A 265 -7.63 -14.74 8.38
N LEU A 266 -8.12 -13.89 7.49
CA LEU A 266 -9.52 -13.59 7.34
C LEU A 266 -10.20 -14.72 6.56
N ILE A 267 -11.03 -15.49 7.24
CA ILE A 267 -11.82 -16.57 6.62
C ILE A 267 -13.26 -16.08 6.42
N VAL A 268 -13.69 -15.97 5.17
CA VAL A 268 -15.02 -15.48 4.78
C VAL A 268 -15.60 -16.33 3.66
N ILE A 269 -16.91 -16.30 3.53
CA ILE A 269 -17.67 -16.94 2.44
C ILE A 269 -18.01 -15.87 1.40
N ALA A 270 -17.50 -16.05 0.19
CA ALA A 270 -17.84 -15.21 -0.95
C ALA A 270 -19.02 -15.82 -1.71
N LYS A 271 -20.14 -15.11 -1.77
CA LYS A 271 -21.30 -15.47 -2.60
C LYS A 271 -21.28 -14.65 -3.88
N PRO A 272 -21.06 -15.27 -5.06
CA PRO A 272 -21.00 -14.52 -6.32
C PRO A 272 -22.33 -13.79 -6.60
N ARG A 273 -22.25 -12.54 -7.01
CA ARG A 273 -23.39 -11.74 -7.50
C ARG A 273 -23.70 -12.05 -8.96
N PHE A 274 -22.67 -12.40 -9.72
CA PHE A 274 -22.79 -12.76 -11.13
C PHE A 274 -22.59 -14.27 -11.30
N PRO A 275 -23.31 -14.90 -12.25
CA PRO A 275 -23.18 -16.32 -12.51
C PRO A 275 -21.80 -16.70 -13.09
#